data_46cdfcfc77f99d165bf42649702847a2
#
_entry.id   46cdfcfc77f99d165bf42649702847a2
#
_cell.length_a   1.000
_cell.length_b   1.000
_cell.length_c   1.000
_cell.angle_alpha   90.00
_cell.angle_beta   90.00
_cell.angle_gamma   90.00
#
_symmetry.space_group_name_H-M   'P 1'
#
loop_
_entity.id
_entity.type
_entity.pdbx_description
1 polymer ?
#
loop_
_entity_poly.entity_id
_entity_poly.type
_entity_poly.pdbx_seq_one_letter_code
_entity_poly.pdbx_strand_id
1 'polypeptide(L)'
;MPERRRDSLTGPPPPPNRGTVLRVALVLVIALAGARSSAGVLTLPVETRTLANGLRVLVHPDHSAPVVSSYVFFRVGSRNENVPRTGMAHLFEHMMFNGGKRFGPGVFDDMIEGSGGSTNGYTSRDLTAYVNNFPREALDTVLALEADRLGHLAITAQNLEQERGIVMEERRLRIDNDVGGTMFERLYLHAFERSPYRWNTVGFMADLALITLEDARRFFATYYAPNNAVVVLAGDVETADAFARVERAFGRLPRHEPPAPVSAEEPAQDGERRVIVRKRAELPALLVGWKAVRAVDPDRAPLDVLVKLMTGGESARLTRNLMRDHELVTTVGADLQWGIDPELFTLYAQARPGRHVDDIVARVDAALARYARETVTPAELDTARRQLRADFVKGLKTVSGKANQLGFFEVVFGDHRAMSGLLEQWDAVTADDVRRVAATYLRPAQRTLVVLDPQPAAPGATAPADPAGGR
;
A
#
# COMPACT_ATOMS: atom_id res chain seq x y z
N MET A 1 -24.38 22.60 -70.42
CA MET A 1 -24.33 23.83 -71.21
C MET A 1 -25.56 24.69 -70.91
N PRO A 2 -25.51 26.01 -70.81
CA PRO A 2 -24.32 26.89 -70.70
C PRO A 2 -24.27 27.67 -69.39
N GLU A 3 -23.17 28.14 -69.00
CA GLU A 3 -22.39 29.38 -69.25
C GLU A 3 -22.72 30.60 -68.38
N ARG A 4 -21.66 31.01 -67.64
CA ARG A 4 -21.00 32.35 -67.56
C ARG A 4 -21.74 33.49 -66.83
N ARG A 5 -21.11 34.16 -65.88
CA ARG A 5 -20.04 35.20 -65.94
C ARG A 5 -19.91 35.82 -64.53
N ARG A 6 -18.71 36.02 -64.01
CA ARG A 6 -17.84 37.24 -63.90
C ARG A 6 -18.56 38.46 -63.32
N ASP A 7 -18.12 39.15 -62.38
CA ASP A 7 -16.94 39.86 -61.92
C ASP A 7 -17.38 40.64 -60.67
N SER A 8 -16.60 41.02 -59.63
CA SER A 8 -15.52 41.94 -59.59
C SER A 8 -15.15 42.32 -58.16
N LEU A 9 -13.89 42.39 -57.91
CA LEU A 9 -13.18 43.39 -57.12
C LEU A 9 -13.77 43.92 -55.78
N THR A 10 -13.19 43.57 -54.66
CA THR A 10 -12.98 44.50 -53.55
C THR A 10 -11.61 44.22 -52.88
N GLY A 11 -10.82 45.27 -52.72
CA GLY A 11 -9.47 45.29 -52.24
C GLY A 11 -9.37 44.95 -50.73
N PRO A 12 -8.13 44.79 -50.20
CA PRO A 12 -7.92 44.33 -48.85
C PRO A 12 -8.34 45.38 -47.81
N PRO A 13 -8.81 44.95 -46.62
CA PRO A 13 -9.17 45.86 -45.54
C PRO A 13 -7.91 46.52 -44.93
N PRO A 14 -8.03 47.72 -44.35
CA PRO A 14 -6.91 48.41 -43.74
C PRO A 14 -6.38 47.71 -42.49
N PRO A 15 -5.10 47.85 -42.14
CA PRO A 15 -4.50 47.17 -40.99
C PRO A 15 -5.09 47.69 -39.67
N PRO A 16 -5.24 46.83 -38.66
CA PRO A 16 -5.81 47.24 -37.36
C PRO A 16 -4.85 48.17 -36.62
N ASN A 17 -5.45 49.14 -35.95
CA ASN A 17 -4.79 50.20 -35.21
C ASN A 17 -3.92 49.60 -34.06
N ARG A 18 -2.63 49.88 -34.04
CA ARG A 18 -1.64 49.34 -33.08
C ARG A 18 -1.98 49.56 -31.59
N GLY A 19 -2.85 50.49 -31.29
CA GLY A 19 -3.27 50.79 -29.90
C GLY A 19 -4.25 49.78 -29.29
N THR A 20 -5.06 49.08 -30.14
CA THR A 20 -6.07 48.14 -29.67
C THR A 20 -5.48 46.75 -29.39
N VAL A 21 -4.46 46.34 -30.13
CA VAL A 21 -3.78 45.04 -29.96
C VAL A 21 -3.00 44.99 -28.63
N LEU A 22 -2.40 46.11 -28.21
CA LEU A 22 -1.62 46.14 -26.96
C LEU A 22 -2.52 46.04 -25.69
N ARG A 23 -3.76 46.56 -25.74
CA ARG A 23 -4.70 46.48 -24.62
C ARG A 23 -5.36 45.12 -24.48
N VAL A 24 -5.61 44.40 -25.55
CA VAL A 24 -6.17 43.05 -25.53
C VAL A 24 -5.12 42.04 -25.08
N ALA A 25 -3.86 42.19 -25.51
CA ALA A 25 -2.76 41.33 -25.06
C ALA A 25 -2.45 41.51 -23.55
N LEU A 26 -2.57 42.73 -23.01
CA LEU A 26 -2.31 42.98 -21.59
C LEU A 26 -3.45 42.45 -20.71
N VAL A 27 -4.69 42.47 -21.13
CA VAL A 27 -5.84 41.89 -20.42
C VAL A 27 -5.79 40.34 -20.43
N LEU A 28 -5.37 39.74 -21.55
CA LEU A 28 -5.21 38.28 -21.63
C LEU A 28 -4.04 37.75 -20.75
N VAL A 29 -2.93 38.51 -20.64
CA VAL A 29 -1.79 38.13 -19.79
C VAL A 29 -2.14 38.26 -18.28
N ILE A 30 -2.97 39.24 -17.91
CA ILE A 30 -3.42 39.40 -16.52
C ILE A 30 -4.47 38.31 -16.17
N ALA A 31 -5.30 37.88 -17.10
CA ALA A 31 -6.27 36.80 -16.88
C ALA A 31 -5.60 35.40 -16.76
N LEU A 32 -4.46 35.18 -17.39
CA LEU A 32 -3.68 33.93 -17.26
C LEU A 32 -2.82 33.85 -16.01
N ALA A 33 -2.50 34.97 -15.38
CA ALA A 33 -1.74 35.01 -14.14
C ALA A 33 -2.61 34.79 -12.87
N GLY A 34 -3.94 34.76 -13.00
CA GLY A 34 -4.89 34.67 -11.89
C GLY A 34 -5.53 33.29 -11.64
N ALA A 35 -5.35 32.35 -12.55
CA ALA A 35 -5.87 31.00 -12.35
C ALA A 35 -4.84 30.11 -11.60
N ARG A 36 -4.52 30.46 -10.35
CA ARG A 36 -4.13 29.44 -9.39
C ARG A 36 -5.39 28.59 -9.20
N SER A 37 -5.44 27.48 -9.92
CA SER A 37 -6.39 26.42 -9.63
C SER A 37 -6.18 26.07 -8.16
N SER A 38 -7.04 26.53 -7.28
CA SER A 38 -7.16 25.97 -5.95
C SER A 38 -7.57 24.52 -6.21
N ALA A 39 -6.60 23.62 -6.17
CA ALA A 39 -6.89 22.20 -6.19
C ALA A 39 -7.82 21.97 -5.00
N GLY A 40 -9.09 21.67 -5.30
CA GLY A 40 -10.10 21.47 -4.26
C GLY A 40 -9.57 20.47 -3.25
N VAL A 41 -9.72 20.78 -1.97
CA VAL A 41 -9.40 19.84 -0.89
C VAL A 41 -10.20 18.57 -1.17
N LEU A 42 -9.51 17.43 -1.31
CA LEU A 42 -10.17 16.14 -1.51
C LEU A 42 -10.81 15.73 -0.19
N THR A 43 -12.09 16.03 -0.02
CA THR A 43 -12.86 15.62 1.15
C THR A 43 -13.87 14.57 0.74
N LEU A 44 -13.80 13.40 1.38
CA LEU A 44 -14.87 12.42 1.35
C LEU A 44 -15.84 12.74 2.50
N PRO A 45 -17.17 12.83 2.25
CA PRO A 45 -18.14 12.93 3.32
C PRO A 45 -18.13 11.62 4.12
N VAL A 46 -17.69 11.70 5.38
CA VAL A 46 -17.60 10.53 6.27
C VAL A 46 -18.22 10.90 7.60
N GLU A 47 -19.19 10.11 8.04
CA GLU A 47 -19.68 10.17 9.40
C GLU A 47 -19.08 9.04 10.23
N THR A 48 -18.84 9.33 11.50
CA THR A 48 -18.18 8.37 12.39
C THR A 48 -18.93 8.21 13.70
N ARG A 49 -18.94 6.98 14.22
CA ARG A 49 -19.49 6.66 15.52
C ARG A 49 -18.61 5.63 16.24
N THR A 50 -18.55 5.71 17.56
CA THR A 50 -17.98 4.64 18.38
C THR A 50 -19.12 4.03 19.20
N LEU A 51 -19.32 2.71 19.07
CA LEU A 51 -20.36 2.01 19.81
C LEU A 51 -19.97 1.85 21.28
N ALA A 52 -20.93 1.49 22.13
CA ALA A 52 -20.71 1.29 23.56
C ALA A 52 -19.63 0.24 23.87
N ASN A 53 -19.52 -0.80 23.03
CA ASN A 53 -18.50 -1.82 23.15
C ASN A 53 -17.12 -1.41 22.59
N GLY A 54 -16.99 -0.18 22.11
CA GLY A 54 -15.74 0.39 21.60
C GLY A 54 -15.49 0.18 20.11
N LEU A 55 -16.40 -0.47 19.37
CA LEU A 55 -16.28 -0.61 17.92
C LEU A 55 -16.34 0.75 17.23
N ARG A 56 -15.32 1.06 16.44
CA ARG A 56 -15.27 2.26 15.62
C ARG A 56 -15.97 2.02 14.29
N VAL A 57 -16.87 2.90 13.89
CA VAL A 57 -17.65 2.78 12.65
C VAL A 57 -17.48 4.06 11.82
N LEU A 58 -17.14 3.89 10.55
CA LEU A 58 -17.04 4.95 9.53
C LEU A 58 -18.08 4.64 8.45
N VAL A 59 -18.85 5.64 8.04
CA VAL A 59 -19.82 5.52 6.93
C VAL A 59 -19.57 6.62 5.92
N HIS A 60 -19.37 6.20 4.66
CA HIS A 60 -19.22 7.08 3.50
C HIS A 60 -20.36 6.79 2.51
N PRO A 61 -21.44 7.59 2.48
CA PRO A 61 -22.51 7.42 1.49
C PRO A 61 -22.01 7.78 0.09
N ASP A 62 -22.23 6.89 -0.87
CA ASP A 62 -21.94 7.06 -2.30
C ASP A 62 -23.02 6.34 -3.12
N HIS A 63 -24.01 7.11 -3.55
CA HIS A 63 -25.18 6.60 -4.29
C HIS A 63 -24.93 6.51 -5.82
N SER A 64 -23.68 6.53 -6.27
CA SER A 64 -23.33 6.46 -7.69
C SER A 64 -23.63 5.10 -8.33
N ALA A 65 -23.71 4.03 -7.54
CA ALA A 65 -24.08 2.69 -7.95
C ALA A 65 -24.75 1.94 -6.78
N PRO A 66 -25.66 0.96 -7.02
CA PRO A 66 -26.38 0.23 -5.99
C PRO A 66 -25.51 -0.88 -5.33
N VAL A 67 -24.30 -0.51 -4.95
CA VAL A 67 -23.32 -1.42 -4.33
C VAL A 67 -22.79 -0.85 -3.04
N VAL A 68 -22.42 -1.75 -2.12
CA VAL A 68 -21.80 -1.43 -0.83
C VAL A 68 -20.49 -2.19 -0.71
N SER A 69 -19.50 -1.53 -0.16
CA SER A 69 -18.26 -2.14 0.29
C SER A 69 -18.19 -2.05 1.82
N SER A 70 -18.06 -3.20 2.46
CA SER A 70 -17.85 -3.32 3.91
C SER A 70 -16.44 -3.78 4.16
N TYR A 71 -15.69 -3.03 4.95
CA TYR A 71 -14.39 -3.43 5.48
C TYR A 71 -14.46 -3.57 6.99
N VAL A 72 -13.89 -4.64 7.50
CA VAL A 72 -13.62 -4.82 8.93
C VAL A 72 -12.12 -4.89 9.12
N PHE A 73 -11.55 -3.82 9.66
CA PHE A 73 -10.12 -3.73 9.99
C PHE A 73 -9.91 -4.12 11.45
N PHE A 74 -8.92 -4.95 11.70
CA PHE A 74 -8.40 -5.22 13.03
C PHE A 74 -7.04 -4.58 13.20
N ARG A 75 -6.81 -3.92 14.35
CA ARG A 75 -5.51 -3.31 14.72
C ARG A 75 -4.54 -4.42 15.16
N VAL A 76 -4.32 -5.37 14.28
CA VAL A 76 -3.42 -6.50 14.48
C VAL A 76 -2.83 -6.93 13.14
N GLY A 77 -1.52 -7.02 13.08
CA GLY A 77 -0.75 -7.53 11.97
C GLY A 77 0.51 -8.23 12.47
N SER A 78 1.46 -8.52 11.61
CA SER A 78 2.66 -9.25 12.02
C SER A 78 3.51 -8.50 13.06
N ARG A 79 3.37 -7.18 13.19
CA ARG A 79 4.03 -6.41 14.24
C ARG A 79 3.60 -6.78 15.67
N ASN A 80 2.42 -7.37 15.81
CA ASN A 80 1.85 -7.78 17.11
C ASN A 80 2.26 -9.18 17.53
N GLU A 81 3.07 -9.83 16.74
CA GLU A 81 3.58 -11.17 16.97
C GLU A 81 4.91 -11.17 17.71
N ASN A 82 5.31 -12.33 18.21
CA ASN A 82 6.60 -12.55 18.86
C ASN A 82 7.18 -13.89 18.41
N VAL A 83 8.50 -13.95 18.23
CA VAL A 83 9.23 -15.21 18.07
C VAL A 83 9.08 -16.05 19.35
N PRO A 84 8.76 -17.33 19.29
CA PRO A 84 8.66 -18.21 18.12
C PRO A 84 7.20 -18.45 17.67
N ARG A 85 6.41 -17.43 17.44
CA ARG A 85 5.00 -17.50 17.02
C ARG A 85 4.67 -16.49 15.92
N THR A 86 5.62 -16.29 14.98
CA THR A 86 5.37 -15.43 13.81
C THR A 86 4.44 -16.09 12.80
N GLY A 87 3.69 -15.29 12.03
CA GLY A 87 2.70 -15.77 11.07
C GLY A 87 1.29 -15.94 11.63
N MET A 88 1.08 -15.61 12.90
CA MET A 88 -0.22 -15.78 13.57
C MET A 88 -1.29 -14.86 12.97
N ALA A 89 -0.97 -13.60 12.66
CA ALA A 89 -1.92 -12.65 12.10
C ALA A 89 -2.42 -13.11 10.72
N HIS A 90 -1.51 -13.59 9.86
CA HIS A 90 -1.86 -14.13 8.56
C HIS A 90 -2.61 -15.46 8.65
N LEU A 91 -2.24 -16.33 9.58
CA LEU A 91 -3.00 -17.55 9.87
C LEU A 91 -4.45 -17.23 10.27
N PHE A 92 -4.66 -16.15 11.04
CA PHE A 92 -6.01 -15.72 11.40
C PHE A 92 -6.76 -15.07 10.25
N GLU A 93 -6.09 -14.45 9.28
CA GLU A 93 -6.74 -14.05 8.02
C GLU A 93 -7.46 -15.25 7.41
N HIS A 94 -6.77 -16.40 7.26
CA HIS A 94 -7.36 -17.63 6.75
C HIS A 94 -8.43 -18.21 7.68
N MET A 95 -8.13 -18.32 8.96
CA MET A 95 -9.05 -18.92 9.93
C MET A 95 -10.39 -18.20 10.04
N MET A 96 -10.44 -16.91 9.78
CA MET A 96 -11.68 -16.13 9.84
C MET A 96 -12.71 -16.54 8.76
N PHE A 97 -12.30 -17.26 7.71
CA PHE A 97 -13.20 -17.80 6.70
C PHE A 97 -13.78 -19.19 7.08
N ASN A 98 -13.34 -19.79 8.19
CA ASN A 98 -13.83 -21.08 8.67
C ASN A 98 -15.19 -21.04 9.37
N GLY A 99 -15.87 -19.88 9.34
CA GLY A 99 -17.19 -19.71 9.90
C GLY A 99 -17.23 -19.55 11.41
N GLY A 100 -18.42 -19.21 11.90
CA GLY A 100 -18.74 -18.99 13.30
C GLY A 100 -19.73 -20.02 13.84
N LYS A 101 -20.45 -19.61 14.88
CA LYS A 101 -21.46 -20.46 15.54
C LYS A 101 -22.74 -20.61 14.71
N ARG A 102 -23.13 -19.52 14.03
CA ARG A 102 -24.38 -19.44 13.26
C ARG A 102 -24.16 -19.83 11.79
N PHE A 103 -23.04 -19.42 11.24
CA PHE A 103 -22.69 -19.64 9.85
C PHE A 103 -21.42 -20.51 9.82
N GLY A 104 -21.55 -21.76 9.39
CA GLY A 104 -20.46 -22.73 9.36
C GLY A 104 -19.48 -22.49 8.22
N PRO A 105 -18.48 -23.36 8.09
CA PRO A 105 -17.48 -23.28 7.02
C PRO A 105 -18.11 -23.29 5.62
N GLY A 106 -17.63 -22.46 4.71
CA GLY A 106 -18.11 -22.31 3.32
C GLY A 106 -19.41 -21.49 3.19
N VAL A 107 -20.23 -21.41 4.23
CA VAL A 107 -21.50 -20.66 4.19
C VAL A 107 -21.26 -19.16 3.97
N PHE A 108 -20.16 -18.63 4.50
CA PHE A 108 -19.79 -17.23 4.35
C PHE A 108 -19.62 -16.84 2.88
N ASP A 109 -18.79 -17.59 2.16
CA ASP A 109 -18.50 -17.34 0.75
C ASP A 109 -19.73 -17.58 -0.12
N ASP A 110 -20.44 -18.71 0.11
CA ASP A 110 -21.66 -19.05 -0.62
C ASP A 110 -22.75 -17.97 -0.51
N MET A 111 -22.94 -17.38 0.68
CA MET A 111 -23.94 -16.32 0.88
C MET A 111 -23.56 -15.01 0.21
N ILE A 112 -22.29 -14.62 0.25
CA ILE A 112 -21.81 -13.39 -0.38
C ILE A 112 -21.81 -13.54 -1.91
N GLU A 113 -21.23 -14.61 -2.44
CA GLU A 113 -21.20 -14.89 -3.88
C GLU A 113 -22.62 -15.12 -4.43
N GLY A 114 -23.46 -15.85 -3.71
CA GLY A 114 -24.86 -16.07 -4.06
C GLY A 114 -25.68 -14.78 -4.10
N SER A 115 -25.27 -13.72 -3.41
CA SER A 115 -25.85 -12.39 -3.53
C SER A 115 -25.31 -11.56 -4.70
N GLY A 116 -24.35 -12.08 -5.46
CA GLY A 116 -23.62 -11.37 -6.51
C GLY A 116 -22.46 -10.52 -5.98
N GLY A 117 -22.02 -10.78 -4.74
CA GLY A 117 -20.90 -10.11 -4.10
C GLY A 117 -19.56 -10.82 -4.26
N SER A 118 -18.55 -10.29 -3.62
CA SER A 118 -17.22 -10.88 -3.49
C SER A 118 -16.66 -10.62 -2.10
N THR A 119 -15.87 -11.57 -1.60
CA THR A 119 -15.19 -11.44 -0.30
C THR A 119 -13.69 -11.68 -0.45
N ASN A 120 -12.88 -11.09 0.42
CA ASN A 120 -11.44 -11.30 0.50
C ASN A 120 -10.90 -10.87 1.86
N GLY A 121 -9.63 -11.18 2.14
CA GLY A 121 -8.88 -10.68 3.28
C GLY A 121 -7.46 -10.30 2.89
N TYR A 122 -6.80 -9.50 3.71
CA TYR A 122 -5.37 -9.28 3.62
C TYR A 122 -4.76 -8.92 4.98
N THR A 123 -3.53 -9.33 5.17
CA THR A 123 -2.72 -9.01 6.35
C THR A 123 -1.50 -8.20 5.96
N SER A 124 -1.27 -7.12 6.68
CA SER A 124 -0.05 -6.33 6.61
C SER A 124 0.76 -6.45 7.91
N ARG A 125 1.80 -5.66 8.04
CA ARG A 125 2.52 -5.56 9.32
C ARG A 125 1.65 -4.96 10.43
N ASP A 126 0.75 -4.04 10.10
CA ASP A 126 0.04 -3.20 11.06
C ASP A 126 -1.42 -3.57 11.28
N LEU A 127 -2.03 -4.25 10.31
CA LEU A 127 -3.46 -4.54 10.33
C LEU A 127 -3.80 -5.81 9.54
N THR A 128 -4.94 -6.40 9.89
CA THR A 128 -5.64 -7.39 9.09
C THR A 128 -7.00 -6.83 8.70
N ALA A 129 -7.38 -6.95 7.44
CA ALA A 129 -8.63 -6.43 6.93
C ALA A 129 -9.42 -7.50 6.17
N TYR A 130 -10.73 -7.49 6.35
CA TYR A 130 -11.68 -8.32 5.61
C TYR A 130 -12.58 -7.40 4.81
N VAL A 131 -12.78 -7.72 3.54
CA VAL A 131 -13.53 -6.90 2.60
C VAL A 131 -14.64 -7.69 1.94
N ASN A 132 -15.83 -7.10 1.91
CA ASN A 132 -16.97 -7.63 1.17
C ASN A 132 -17.51 -6.52 0.27
N ASN A 133 -17.69 -6.84 -1.02
CA ASN A 133 -18.36 -5.98 -1.98
C ASN A 133 -19.64 -6.68 -2.41
N PHE A 134 -20.79 -6.02 -2.31
CA PHE A 134 -22.09 -6.67 -2.48
C PHE A 134 -23.17 -5.65 -2.88
N PRO A 135 -24.29 -6.11 -3.49
CA PRO A 135 -25.47 -5.28 -3.71
C PRO A 135 -26.06 -4.82 -2.38
N ARG A 136 -26.54 -3.59 -2.29
CA ARG A 136 -27.03 -2.95 -1.04
C ARG A 136 -28.06 -3.78 -0.26
N GLU A 137 -28.82 -4.62 -0.97
CA GLU A 137 -29.85 -5.51 -0.37
C GLU A 137 -29.24 -6.57 0.55
N ALA A 138 -27.98 -6.94 0.36
CA ALA A 138 -27.27 -7.94 1.15
C ALA A 138 -26.65 -7.38 2.44
N LEU A 139 -26.76 -6.08 2.72
CA LEU A 139 -26.09 -5.43 3.86
C LEU A 139 -26.37 -6.11 5.20
N ASP A 140 -27.62 -6.44 5.53
CA ASP A 140 -27.95 -7.11 6.81
C ASP A 140 -27.33 -8.50 6.90
N THR A 141 -27.29 -9.24 5.79
CA THR A 141 -26.66 -10.56 5.70
C THR A 141 -25.17 -10.47 5.97
N VAL A 142 -24.47 -9.55 5.27
CA VAL A 142 -23.02 -9.36 5.43
C VAL A 142 -22.66 -8.94 6.84
N LEU A 143 -23.41 -7.98 7.42
CA LEU A 143 -23.18 -7.56 8.82
C LEU A 143 -23.42 -8.69 9.82
N ALA A 144 -24.41 -9.58 9.56
CA ALA A 144 -24.65 -10.73 10.42
C ALA A 144 -23.53 -11.79 10.33
N LEU A 145 -23.00 -12.04 9.13
CA LEU A 145 -21.84 -12.91 8.90
C LEU A 145 -20.61 -12.39 9.62
N GLU A 146 -20.29 -11.09 9.44
CA GLU A 146 -19.16 -10.42 10.08
C GLU A 146 -19.24 -10.45 11.61
N ALA A 147 -20.42 -10.16 12.16
CA ALA A 147 -20.63 -10.18 13.61
C ALA A 147 -20.53 -11.59 14.20
N ASP A 148 -20.99 -12.63 13.48
CA ASP A 148 -20.89 -14.01 13.94
C ASP A 148 -19.44 -14.48 13.95
N ARG A 149 -18.64 -14.23 12.89
CA ARG A 149 -17.23 -14.62 12.88
C ARG A 149 -16.42 -13.85 13.91
N LEU A 150 -16.69 -12.56 14.14
CA LEU A 150 -16.01 -11.80 15.19
C LEU A 150 -16.37 -12.31 16.60
N GLY A 151 -17.62 -12.64 16.83
CA GLY A 151 -18.09 -13.07 18.16
C GLY A 151 -17.90 -14.55 18.47
N HIS A 152 -17.85 -15.41 17.45
CA HIS A 152 -18.01 -16.85 17.63
C HIS A 152 -17.20 -17.70 16.64
N LEU A 153 -16.02 -17.23 16.23
CA LEU A 153 -15.15 -17.96 15.30
C LEU A 153 -14.89 -19.40 15.76
N ALA A 154 -15.01 -20.35 14.85
CA ALA A 154 -14.79 -21.77 15.12
C ALA A 154 -13.27 -22.12 15.17
N ILE A 155 -12.63 -21.88 16.30
CA ILE A 155 -11.20 -22.21 16.53
C ILE A 155 -11.10 -23.63 17.06
N THR A 156 -10.98 -24.59 16.17
CA THR A 156 -10.82 -26.03 16.45
C THR A 156 -9.42 -26.53 16.07
N ALA A 157 -9.04 -27.69 16.61
CA ALA A 157 -7.76 -28.29 16.24
C ALA A 157 -7.72 -28.65 14.74
N GLN A 158 -8.85 -29.08 14.18
CA GLN A 158 -8.98 -29.45 12.77
C GLN A 158 -8.79 -28.21 11.86
N ASN A 159 -9.51 -27.11 12.13
CA ASN A 159 -9.38 -25.88 11.32
C ASN A 159 -7.97 -25.30 11.41
N LEU A 160 -7.39 -25.28 12.61
CA LEU A 160 -6.01 -24.81 12.79
C LEU A 160 -5.01 -25.63 12.00
N GLU A 161 -5.11 -26.95 12.01
CA GLU A 161 -4.21 -27.83 11.25
C GLU A 161 -4.34 -27.64 9.75
N GLN A 162 -5.58 -27.51 9.27
CA GLN A 162 -5.88 -27.29 7.85
C GLN A 162 -5.30 -25.94 7.39
N GLU A 163 -5.62 -24.84 8.06
CA GLU A 163 -5.18 -23.50 7.66
C GLU A 163 -3.67 -23.33 7.82
N ARG A 164 -3.09 -23.89 8.88
CA ARG A 164 -1.63 -23.93 9.03
C ARG A 164 -0.94 -24.62 7.87
N GLY A 165 -1.50 -25.73 7.39
CA GLY A 165 -1.00 -26.43 6.21
C GLY A 165 -1.01 -25.55 4.95
N ILE A 166 -2.11 -24.84 4.73
CA ILE A 166 -2.28 -23.89 3.61
C ILE A 166 -1.27 -22.74 3.70
N VAL A 167 -1.16 -22.10 4.86
CA VAL A 167 -0.21 -21.01 5.09
C VAL A 167 1.24 -21.44 4.93
N MET A 168 1.60 -22.66 5.38
CA MET A 168 2.94 -23.21 5.18
C MET A 168 3.26 -23.45 3.71
N GLU A 169 2.27 -23.89 2.91
CA GLU A 169 2.44 -24.05 1.46
C GLU A 169 2.55 -22.71 0.75
N GLU A 170 1.73 -21.74 1.13
CA GLU A 170 1.82 -20.38 0.63
C GLU A 170 3.18 -19.73 0.93
N ARG A 171 3.73 -19.96 2.13
CA ARG A 171 5.08 -19.52 2.46
C ARG A 171 6.12 -20.13 1.51
N ARG A 172 6.02 -21.44 1.23
CA ARG A 172 6.93 -22.08 0.27
C ARG A 172 6.85 -21.40 -1.09
N LEU A 173 5.64 -21.12 -1.57
CA LEU A 173 5.43 -20.53 -2.90
C LEU A 173 5.92 -19.07 -2.96
N ARG A 174 5.52 -18.25 -1.98
CA ARG A 174 5.74 -16.80 -2.02
C ARG A 174 7.09 -16.34 -1.49
N ILE A 175 7.74 -17.14 -0.62
CA ILE A 175 8.97 -16.75 0.05
C ILE A 175 10.10 -17.74 -0.27
N ASP A 176 9.93 -19.02 0.08
CA ASP A 176 11.04 -19.97 0.03
C ASP A 176 11.44 -20.32 -1.41
N ASN A 177 10.48 -20.40 -2.34
CA ASN A 177 10.71 -20.69 -3.76
C ASN A 177 10.82 -19.42 -4.62
N ASP A 178 10.25 -18.30 -4.16
CA ASP A 178 10.32 -17.02 -4.87
C ASP A 178 11.60 -16.25 -4.57
N VAL A 179 12.22 -15.69 -5.60
CA VAL A 179 13.45 -14.90 -5.48
C VAL A 179 13.18 -13.57 -4.79
N GLY A 180 12.13 -12.87 -5.20
CA GLY A 180 11.73 -11.59 -4.66
C GLY A 180 11.37 -11.69 -3.19
N GLY A 181 10.49 -12.64 -2.83
CA GLY A 181 10.09 -12.90 -1.46
C GLY A 181 11.26 -13.21 -0.56
N THR A 182 12.22 -14.06 -1.03
CA THR A 182 13.46 -14.34 -0.29
C THR A 182 14.29 -13.07 -0.10
N MET A 183 14.47 -12.24 -1.14
CA MET A 183 15.28 -11.02 -1.03
C MET A 183 14.64 -10.02 -0.05
N PHE A 184 13.32 -9.82 -0.10
CA PHE A 184 12.61 -8.95 0.83
C PHE A 184 12.69 -9.46 2.27
N GLU A 185 12.47 -10.76 2.52
CA GLU A 185 12.64 -11.33 3.85
C GLU A 185 14.06 -11.12 4.39
N ARG A 186 15.09 -11.38 3.57
CA ARG A 186 16.49 -11.16 3.95
C ARG A 186 16.79 -9.69 4.22
N LEU A 187 16.23 -8.77 3.44
CA LEU A 187 16.40 -7.35 3.67
C LEU A 187 15.89 -6.95 5.06
N TYR A 188 14.63 -7.26 5.38
CA TYR A 188 14.02 -6.86 6.64
C TYR A 188 14.68 -7.53 7.84
N LEU A 189 15.02 -8.83 7.76
CA LEU A 189 15.72 -9.56 8.81
C LEU A 189 17.09 -8.99 9.17
N HIS A 190 17.79 -8.40 8.19
CA HIS A 190 19.13 -7.85 8.41
C HIS A 190 19.12 -6.33 8.63
N ALA A 191 18.10 -5.63 8.15
CA ALA A 191 17.95 -4.20 8.39
C ALA A 191 17.52 -3.90 9.82
N PHE A 192 16.61 -4.69 10.37
CA PHE A 192 16.06 -4.50 11.71
C PHE A 192 16.64 -5.49 12.72
N GLU A 193 16.91 -5.02 13.93
CA GLU A 193 17.39 -5.83 15.05
C GLU A 193 16.29 -6.10 16.08
N ARG A 194 15.49 -5.09 16.40
CA ARG A 194 14.45 -5.13 17.44
C ARG A 194 13.06 -4.88 16.90
N SER A 195 12.93 -4.10 15.82
CA SER A 195 11.62 -3.81 15.24
C SER A 195 10.87 -5.09 14.86
N PRO A 196 9.60 -5.23 15.21
CA PRO A 196 8.79 -6.36 14.79
C PRO A 196 8.52 -6.38 13.28
N TYR A 197 8.92 -5.35 12.54
CA TYR A 197 8.89 -5.36 11.08
C TYR A 197 9.96 -6.25 10.45
N ARG A 198 10.88 -6.80 11.25
CA ARG A 198 11.97 -7.67 10.78
C ARG A 198 11.51 -9.00 10.17
N TRP A 199 10.37 -9.52 10.57
CA TRP A 199 9.78 -10.72 9.95
C TRP A 199 8.64 -10.36 9.00
N ASN A 200 8.38 -11.26 8.08
CA ASN A 200 7.34 -11.08 7.11
C ASN A 200 5.97 -11.54 7.65
N THR A 201 4.88 -11.09 7.03
CA THR A 201 3.51 -11.37 7.51
C THR A 201 3.16 -12.86 7.51
N VAL A 202 3.73 -13.66 6.61
CA VAL A 202 3.49 -15.12 6.58
C VAL A 202 4.17 -15.84 7.76
N GLY A 203 5.16 -15.21 8.39
CA GLY A 203 5.92 -15.79 9.49
C GLY A 203 6.99 -16.80 9.07
N PHE A 204 7.74 -17.33 10.02
CA PHE A 204 8.75 -18.36 9.76
C PHE A 204 8.13 -19.76 9.73
N MET A 205 8.63 -20.62 8.84
CA MET A 205 8.18 -22.02 8.73
C MET A 205 8.22 -22.77 10.07
N ALA A 206 9.32 -22.59 10.82
CA ALA A 206 9.48 -23.22 12.13
C ALA A 206 8.46 -22.71 13.16
N ASP A 207 8.15 -21.42 13.13
CA ASP A 207 7.19 -20.80 14.06
C ASP A 207 5.77 -21.28 13.75
N LEU A 208 5.38 -21.31 12.46
CA LEU A 208 4.08 -21.84 12.02
C LEU A 208 3.86 -23.27 12.53
N ALA A 209 4.87 -24.13 12.42
CA ALA A 209 4.80 -25.50 12.91
C ALA A 209 4.60 -25.61 14.43
N LEU A 210 5.00 -24.59 15.20
CA LEU A 210 4.91 -24.56 16.66
C LEU A 210 3.63 -23.94 17.21
N ILE A 211 2.79 -23.33 16.36
CA ILE A 211 1.53 -22.70 16.79
C ILE A 211 0.58 -23.77 17.34
N THR A 212 0.17 -23.62 18.59
CA THR A 212 -0.78 -24.50 19.26
C THR A 212 -2.20 -23.95 19.21
N LEU A 213 -3.19 -24.81 19.49
CA LEU A 213 -4.60 -24.38 19.61
C LEU A 213 -4.78 -23.35 20.73
N GLU A 214 -4.01 -23.46 21.81
CA GLU A 214 -4.04 -22.49 22.91
C GLU A 214 -3.47 -21.14 22.47
N ASP A 215 -2.36 -21.14 21.72
CA ASP A 215 -1.81 -19.90 21.13
C ASP A 215 -2.82 -19.21 20.23
N ALA A 216 -3.50 -19.98 19.36
CA ALA A 216 -4.53 -19.46 18.46
C ALA A 216 -5.71 -18.84 19.24
N ARG A 217 -6.26 -19.54 20.24
CA ARG A 217 -7.36 -19.03 21.06
C ARG A 217 -6.97 -17.77 21.84
N ARG A 218 -5.77 -17.73 22.40
CA ARG A 218 -5.23 -16.56 23.10
C ARG A 218 -5.08 -15.36 22.14
N PHE A 219 -4.52 -15.59 20.96
CA PHE A 219 -4.37 -14.53 19.94
C PHE A 219 -5.70 -13.94 19.53
N PHE A 220 -6.68 -14.79 19.23
CA PHE A 220 -8.04 -14.34 18.92
C PHE A 220 -8.67 -13.51 20.06
N ALA A 221 -8.64 -14.05 21.28
CA ALA A 221 -9.17 -13.35 22.45
C ALA A 221 -8.49 -11.99 22.71
N THR A 222 -7.22 -11.85 22.36
CA THR A 222 -6.46 -10.61 22.55
C THR A 222 -6.77 -9.57 21.50
N TYR A 223 -6.83 -9.96 20.22
CA TYR A 223 -6.83 -9.00 19.12
C TYR A 223 -8.17 -8.88 18.37
N TYR A 224 -9.00 -9.93 18.34
CA TYR A 224 -10.24 -9.94 17.60
C TYR A 224 -11.42 -9.56 18.52
N ALA A 225 -11.53 -8.27 18.78
CA ALA A 225 -12.55 -7.69 19.64
C ALA A 225 -13.11 -6.40 19.04
N PRO A 226 -14.39 -6.04 19.35
CA PRO A 226 -14.99 -4.82 18.81
C PRO A 226 -14.16 -3.55 19.04
N ASN A 227 -13.61 -3.39 20.24
CA ASN A 227 -12.79 -2.22 20.59
C ASN A 227 -11.37 -2.21 19.97
N ASN A 228 -10.98 -3.26 19.27
CA ASN A 228 -9.76 -3.33 18.45
C ASN A 228 -10.07 -3.33 16.95
N ALA A 229 -11.34 -3.16 16.58
CA ALA A 229 -11.83 -3.19 15.21
C ALA A 229 -12.35 -1.83 14.73
N VAL A 230 -12.29 -1.65 13.41
CA VAL A 230 -12.89 -0.53 12.68
C VAL A 230 -13.76 -1.10 11.56
N VAL A 231 -15.05 -0.79 11.56
CA VAL A 231 -15.96 -1.11 10.46
C VAL A 231 -16.09 0.12 9.56
N VAL A 232 -15.86 -0.07 8.28
CA VAL A 232 -16.06 0.97 7.26
C VAL A 232 -17.12 0.50 6.29
N LEU A 233 -18.19 1.27 6.15
CA LEU A 233 -19.20 1.08 5.11
C LEU A 233 -19.11 2.23 4.11
N ALA A 234 -18.91 1.90 2.84
CA ALA A 234 -18.97 2.88 1.75
C ALA A 234 -19.93 2.38 0.68
N GLY A 235 -20.64 3.29 0.02
CA GLY A 235 -21.52 2.98 -1.09
C GLY A 235 -22.96 3.42 -0.87
N ASP A 236 -23.89 2.69 -1.49
CA ASP A 236 -25.32 3.03 -1.48
C ASP A 236 -25.99 2.67 -0.13
N VAL A 237 -25.68 3.49 0.87
CA VAL A 237 -26.19 3.39 2.23
C VAL A 237 -26.63 4.74 2.77
N GLU A 238 -27.76 4.77 3.47
CA GLU A 238 -28.16 5.92 4.28
C GLU A 238 -27.43 5.88 5.62
N THR A 239 -26.73 6.95 5.98
CA THR A 239 -25.81 6.98 7.13
C THR A 239 -26.48 6.56 8.44
N ALA A 240 -27.68 7.10 8.73
CA ALA A 240 -28.39 6.78 9.97
C ALA A 240 -28.81 5.31 10.04
N ASP A 241 -29.27 4.75 8.92
CA ASP A 241 -29.67 3.34 8.81
C ASP A 241 -28.46 2.42 8.91
N ALA A 242 -27.34 2.78 8.25
CA ALA A 242 -26.09 2.04 8.35
C ALA A 242 -25.59 1.91 9.80
N PHE A 243 -25.58 3.02 10.56
CA PHE A 243 -25.23 2.97 11.98
C PHE A 243 -26.19 2.10 12.80
N ALA A 244 -27.49 2.18 12.56
CA ALA A 244 -28.46 1.37 13.27
C ALA A 244 -28.32 -0.13 12.97
N ARG A 245 -27.98 -0.50 11.73
CA ARG A 245 -27.71 -1.90 11.33
C ARG A 245 -26.42 -2.42 11.95
N VAL A 246 -25.34 -1.64 11.93
CA VAL A 246 -24.09 -2.01 12.59
C VAL A 246 -24.26 -2.17 14.09
N GLU A 247 -24.96 -1.23 14.76
CA GLU A 247 -25.30 -1.34 16.20
C GLU A 247 -26.08 -2.62 16.50
N ARG A 248 -27.06 -2.96 15.68
CA ARG A 248 -27.88 -4.16 15.81
C ARG A 248 -27.08 -5.46 15.68
N ALA A 249 -26.10 -5.47 14.74
CA ALA A 249 -25.27 -6.63 14.45
C ALA A 249 -24.14 -6.80 15.49
N PHE A 250 -23.41 -5.75 15.80
CA PHE A 250 -22.18 -5.81 16.60
C PHE A 250 -22.34 -5.32 18.04
N GLY A 251 -23.37 -4.53 18.36
CA GLY A 251 -23.47 -3.81 19.62
C GLY A 251 -23.53 -4.71 20.86
N ARG A 252 -23.95 -5.98 20.71
CA ARG A 252 -24.00 -6.97 21.80
C ARG A 252 -22.71 -7.75 22.01
N LEU A 253 -21.74 -7.63 21.10
CA LEU A 253 -20.44 -8.27 21.26
C LEU A 253 -19.67 -7.64 22.42
N PRO A 254 -19.01 -8.44 23.26
CA PRO A 254 -18.34 -7.92 24.45
C PRO A 254 -17.10 -7.10 24.06
N ARG A 255 -16.84 -6.04 24.83
CA ARG A 255 -15.57 -5.35 24.83
C ARG A 255 -14.53 -6.22 25.53
N HIS A 256 -13.29 -6.26 25.01
CA HIS A 256 -12.17 -6.95 25.62
C HIS A 256 -11.15 -5.95 26.23
N GLU A 257 -10.24 -6.48 27.04
CA GLU A 257 -9.07 -5.73 27.48
C GLU A 257 -8.24 -5.31 26.26
N PRO A 258 -7.83 -4.02 26.14
CA PRO A 258 -6.99 -3.60 25.01
C PRO A 258 -5.67 -4.37 24.98
N PRO A 259 -5.17 -4.74 23.79
CA PRO A 259 -3.84 -5.34 23.66
C PRO A 259 -2.74 -4.45 24.24
N ALA A 260 -1.72 -5.06 24.80
CA ALA A 260 -0.53 -4.33 25.24
C ALA A 260 0.11 -3.58 24.06
N PRO A 261 0.58 -2.34 24.25
CA PRO A 261 1.26 -1.59 23.22
C PRO A 261 2.50 -2.34 22.72
N VAL A 262 2.68 -2.40 21.41
CA VAL A 262 3.95 -2.86 20.84
C VAL A 262 4.96 -1.73 20.94
N SER A 263 6.09 -1.99 21.60
CA SER A 263 7.20 -1.05 21.72
C SER A 263 8.49 -1.76 21.37
N ALA A 264 9.19 -1.26 20.35
CA ALA A 264 10.53 -1.70 20.03
C ALA A 264 11.33 -0.48 19.52
N GLU A 265 12.27 -0.03 20.34
CA GLU A 265 13.21 1.00 19.92
C GLU A 265 14.30 0.35 19.07
N GLU A 266 14.31 0.68 17.80
CA GLU A 266 15.27 0.15 16.85
C GLU A 266 16.60 0.92 16.94
N PRO A 267 17.74 0.26 17.17
CA PRO A 267 19.03 0.93 17.27
C PRO A 267 19.45 1.54 15.92
N ALA A 268 20.28 2.59 16.00
CA ALA A 268 20.95 3.14 14.83
C ALA A 268 21.84 2.07 14.17
N GLN A 269 21.99 2.16 12.86
CA GLN A 269 22.88 1.28 12.11
C GLN A 269 24.24 1.93 11.93
N ASP A 270 25.30 1.28 12.41
CA ASP A 270 26.66 1.84 12.45
C ASP A 270 27.50 1.54 11.21
N GLY A 271 27.01 0.72 10.28
CA GLY A 271 27.73 0.36 9.06
C GLY A 271 26.84 -0.29 8.01
N GLU A 272 27.33 -0.33 6.78
CA GLU A 272 26.65 -1.08 5.70
C GLU A 272 26.55 -2.57 6.06
N ARG A 273 25.40 -3.15 5.79
CA ARG A 273 25.17 -4.60 5.89
C ARG A 273 24.98 -5.15 4.48
N ARG A 274 25.70 -6.23 4.14
CA ARG A 274 25.58 -6.86 2.82
C ARG A 274 25.24 -8.34 2.96
N VAL A 275 24.18 -8.76 2.29
CA VAL A 275 23.66 -10.12 2.28
C VAL A 275 23.66 -10.65 0.86
N ILE A 276 24.20 -11.85 0.64
CA ILE A 276 24.20 -12.50 -0.65
C ILE A 276 23.17 -13.64 -0.63
N VAL A 277 22.18 -13.55 -1.53
CA VAL A 277 21.20 -14.59 -1.77
C VAL A 277 21.60 -15.38 -3.01
N ARG A 278 21.86 -16.69 -2.86
CA ARG A 278 22.14 -17.59 -3.97
C ARG A 278 20.90 -18.41 -4.28
N LYS A 279 20.28 -18.13 -5.41
CA LYS A 279 19.08 -18.85 -5.89
C LYS A 279 19.13 -19.02 -7.39
N ARG A 280 18.34 -19.99 -7.87
CA ARG A 280 18.12 -20.12 -9.31
C ARG A 280 17.43 -18.87 -9.84
N ALA A 281 18.08 -18.17 -10.74
CA ALA A 281 17.59 -16.98 -11.40
C ALA A 281 18.38 -16.75 -12.70
N GLU A 282 17.81 -15.98 -13.61
CA GLU A 282 18.46 -15.65 -14.87
C GLU A 282 19.42 -14.48 -14.75
N LEU A 283 19.05 -13.46 -13.95
CA LEU A 283 19.76 -12.20 -13.87
C LEU A 283 20.06 -11.85 -12.41
N PRO A 284 21.20 -11.20 -12.16
CA PRO A 284 21.50 -10.61 -10.85
C PRO A 284 20.49 -9.51 -10.50
N ALA A 285 20.23 -9.33 -9.22
CA ALA A 285 19.39 -8.27 -8.73
C ALA A 285 19.95 -7.67 -7.44
N LEU A 286 19.58 -6.43 -7.19
CA LEU A 286 19.90 -5.66 -5.99
C LEU A 286 18.62 -5.22 -5.30
N LEU A 287 18.53 -5.42 -3.99
CA LEU A 287 17.53 -4.80 -3.13
C LEU A 287 18.25 -4.07 -2.00
N VAL A 288 18.00 -2.80 -1.86
CA VAL A 288 18.61 -1.95 -0.83
C VAL A 288 17.53 -1.41 0.09
N GLY A 289 17.81 -1.36 1.39
CA GLY A 289 16.93 -0.73 2.37
C GLY A 289 17.68 0.23 3.28
N TRP A 290 17.09 1.39 3.53
CA TRP A 290 17.51 2.36 4.54
C TRP A 290 16.40 2.51 5.56
N LYS A 291 16.75 2.50 6.85
CA LYS A 291 15.77 2.83 7.90
C LYS A 291 15.25 4.25 7.67
N ALA A 292 13.95 4.40 7.56
CA ALA A 292 13.29 5.68 7.30
C ALA A 292 12.34 6.04 8.44
N VAL A 293 11.12 6.48 8.13
CA VAL A 293 10.20 7.08 9.08
C VAL A 293 8.87 6.33 9.12
N ARG A 294 8.09 6.56 10.16
CA ARG A 294 6.71 6.11 10.26
C ARG A 294 5.76 7.00 9.43
N ALA A 295 4.53 6.52 9.21
CA ALA A 295 3.54 7.19 8.37
C ALA A 295 3.21 8.64 8.78
N VAL A 296 3.19 8.93 10.07
CA VAL A 296 2.82 10.25 10.62
C VAL A 296 4.01 11.19 10.83
N ASP A 297 5.21 10.83 10.38
CA ASP A 297 6.41 11.63 10.54
C ASP A 297 6.43 12.81 9.56
N PRO A 298 6.89 14.03 9.96
CA PRO A 298 7.00 15.17 9.05
C PRO A 298 7.89 14.93 7.82
N ASP A 299 8.89 14.06 7.92
CA ASP A 299 9.79 13.73 6.81
C ASP A 299 9.18 12.74 5.82
N ARG A 300 7.99 12.20 6.11
CA ARG A 300 7.31 11.25 5.23
C ARG A 300 6.99 11.87 3.86
N ALA A 301 6.36 13.02 3.82
CA ALA A 301 5.98 13.65 2.55
C ALA A 301 7.20 14.00 1.66
N PRO A 302 8.30 14.58 2.18
CA PRO A 302 9.55 14.74 1.42
C PRO A 302 10.13 13.41 0.88
N LEU A 303 10.07 12.34 1.65
CA LEU A 303 10.54 11.02 1.21
C LEU A 303 9.63 10.42 0.13
N ASP A 304 8.31 10.56 0.21
CA ASP A 304 7.38 10.15 -0.85
C ASP A 304 7.68 10.88 -2.17
N VAL A 305 7.93 12.18 -2.09
CA VAL A 305 8.34 12.98 -3.27
C VAL A 305 9.67 12.51 -3.82
N LEU A 306 10.65 12.18 -2.96
CA LEU A 306 11.95 11.67 -3.38
C LEU A 306 11.82 10.32 -4.10
N VAL A 307 10.95 9.41 -3.66
CA VAL A 307 10.63 8.15 -4.38
C VAL A 307 10.25 8.45 -5.83
N LYS A 308 9.34 9.39 -6.06
CA LYS A 308 8.89 9.75 -7.42
C LYS A 308 9.97 10.45 -8.23
N LEU A 309 10.77 11.31 -7.62
CA LEU A 309 11.91 11.95 -8.28
C LEU A 309 12.98 10.94 -8.71
N MET A 310 13.17 9.88 -7.93
CA MET A 310 14.15 8.83 -8.25
C MET A 310 13.64 7.90 -9.36
N THR A 311 12.41 7.36 -9.22
CA THR A 311 11.94 6.26 -10.06
C THR A 311 10.50 6.41 -10.57
N GLY A 312 9.88 7.59 -10.44
CA GLY A 312 8.51 7.87 -10.87
C GLY A 312 8.33 7.99 -12.38
N GLY A 313 8.80 7.01 -13.14
CA GLY A 313 8.68 6.92 -14.59
C GLY A 313 10.02 7.06 -15.32
N GLU A 314 9.97 6.99 -16.64
CA GLU A 314 11.17 6.92 -17.49
C GLU A 314 12.08 8.17 -17.46
N SER A 315 11.52 9.34 -17.18
CA SER A 315 12.25 10.60 -17.06
C SER A 315 12.86 10.85 -15.69
N ALA A 316 12.50 10.05 -14.69
CA ALA A 316 13.04 10.17 -13.34
C ALA A 316 14.56 9.94 -13.35
N ARG A 317 15.28 10.71 -12.52
CA ARG A 317 16.75 10.81 -12.64
C ARG A 317 17.46 9.45 -12.54
N LEU A 318 17.06 8.61 -11.58
CA LEU A 318 17.70 7.31 -11.38
C LEU A 318 17.28 6.30 -12.46
N THR A 319 16.00 6.26 -12.82
CA THR A 319 15.51 5.42 -13.91
C THR A 319 16.24 5.73 -15.20
N ARG A 320 16.30 7.01 -15.60
CA ARG A 320 17.01 7.42 -16.80
C ARG A 320 18.50 7.05 -16.74
N ASN A 321 19.18 7.34 -15.63
CA ASN A 321 20.60 7.06 -15.46
C ASN A 321 20.92 5.57 -15.61
N LEU A 322 20.18 4.70 -14.89
CA LEU A 322 20.47 3.27 -14.87
C LEU A 322 19.96 2.52 -16.11
N MET A 323 18.77 2.89 -16.64
CA MET A 323 18.14 2.15 -17.74
C MET A 323 18.56 2.66 -19.12
N ARG A 324 18.76 3.98 -19.29
CA ARG A 324 19.00 4.60 -20.59
C ARG A 324 20.44 5.06 -20.79
N ASP A 325 20.97 5.87 -19.86
CA ASP A 325 22.28 6.50 -20.05
C ASP A 325 23.42 5.49 -19.91
N HIS A 326 23.27 4.46 -19.07
CA HIS A 326 24.30 3.45 -18.81
C HIS A 326 23.87 2.00 -19.13
N GLU A 327 22.60 1.76 -19.42
CA GLU A 327 22.06 0.44 -19.75
C GLU A 327 22.50 -0.67 -18.79
N LEU A 328 22.44 -0.39 -17.48
CA LEU A 328 22.86 -1.32 -16.43
C LEU A 328 21.73 -2.25 -15.98
N VAL A 329 20.49 -1.76 -16.03
CA VAL A 329 19.35 -2.49 -15.45
C VAL A 329 18.20 -2.66 -16.45
N THR A 330 17.43 -3.73 -16.28
CA THR A 330 16.15 -3.96 -16.96
C THR A 330 15.00 -3.29 -16.23
N THR A 331 15.11 -3.20 -14.90
CA THR A 331 14.10 -2.63 -14.02
C THR A 331 14.76 -1.91 -12.86
N VAL A 332 14.18 -0.78 -12.45
CA VAL A 332 14.53 -0.07 -11.20
C VAL A 332 13.27 0.53 -10.60
N GLY A 333 13.14 0.44 -9.30
CA GLY A 333 12.03 1.03 -8.54
C GLY A 333 12.45 1.37 -7.12
N ALA A 334 11.89 2.45 -6.58
CA ALA A 334 12.01 2.80 -5.18
C ALA A 334 10.61 2.82 -4.54
N ASP A 335 10.55 2.51 -3.27
CA ASP A 335 9.31 2.49 -2.49
C ASP A 335 9.56 2.85 -1.03
N LEU A 336 8.53 3.40 -0.39
CA LEU A 336 8.47 3.61 1.05
C LEU A 336 7.06 3.36 1.53
N GLN A 337 6.82 2.23 2.17
CA GLN A 337 5.50 1.86 2.67
C GLN A 337 5.09 2.72 3.88
N TRP A 338 3.80 2.86 4.11
CA TRP A 338 3.26 3.54 5.27
C TRP A 338 3.07 2.55 6.42
N GLY A 339 3.71 2.81 7.53
CA GLY A 339 3.65 1.97 8.72
C GLY A 339 3.43 2.77 10.00
N ILE A 340 2.91 2.11 11.03
CA ILE A 340 2.79 2.65 12.39
C ILE A 340 4.19 2.87 12.98
N ASP A 341 5.10 1.93 12.73
CA ASP A 341 6.51 2.02 13.11
C ASP A 341 7.37 2.51 11.93
N PRO A 342 8.63 2.93 12.17
CA PRO A 342 9.55 3.30 11.10
C PRO A 342 9.76 2.16 10.09
N GLU A 343 9.58 2.49 8.81
CA GLU A 343 9.71 1.57 7.68
C GLU A 343 11.06 1.71 6.96
N LEU A 344 11.33 0.84 5.98
CA LEU A 344 12.47 0.96 5.09
C LEU A 344 12.12 1.75 3.85
N PHE A 345 12.96 2.74 3.52
CA PHE A 345 13.04 3.24 2.15
C PHE A 345 13.77 2.17 1.34
N THR A 346 13.11 1.59 0.35
CA THR A 346 13.66 0.49 -0.45
C THR A 346 13.97 0.92 -1.87
N LEU A 347 14.97 0.27 -2.47
CA LEU A 347 15.32 0.41 -3.88
C LEU A 347 15.63 -0.99 -4.43
N TYR A 348 14.91 -1.37 -5.47
CA TYR A 348 15.14 -2.60 -6.23
C TYR A 348 15.70 -2.28 -7.61
N ALA A 349 16.67 -3.08 -8.06
CA ALA A 349 17.19 -3.01 -9.42
C ALA A 349 17.55 -4.41 -9.93
N GLN A 350 17.14 -4.75 -11.16
CA GLN A 350 17.54 -5.98 -11.83
C GLN A 350 18.56 -5.67 -12.91
N ALA A 351 19.73 -6.31 -12.84
CA ALA A 351 20.81 -6.11 -13.80
C ALA A 351 20.44 -6.61 -15.20
N ARG A 352 21.00 -5.97 -16.23
CA ARG A 352 20.99 -6.54 -17.60
C ARG A 352 22.00 -7.69 -17.72
N PRO A 353 21.84 -8.59 -18.70
CA PRO A 353 22.83 -9.63 -18.95
C PRO A 353 24.25 -9.05 -19.08
N GLY A 354 25.21 -9.67 -18.39
CA GLY A 354 26.62 -9.25 -18.42
C GLY A 354 26.95 -7.98 -17.61
N ARG A 355 25.98 -7.46 -16.82
CA ARG A 355 26.23 -6.32 -15.92
C ARG A 355 26.42 -6.77 -14.48
N HIS A 356 27.26 -6.06 -13.74
CA HIS A 356 27.57 -6.36 -12.34
C HIS A 356 26.76 -5.50 -11.38
N VAL A 357 26.34 -6.08 -10.27
CA VAL A 357 25.56 -5.37 -9.23
C VAL A 357 26.39 -4.21 -8.63
N ASP A 358 27.70 -4.37 -8.50
CA ASP A 358 28.56 -3.32 -7.93
C ASP A 358 28.61 -2.05 -8.79
N ASP A 359 28.48 -2.16 -10.12
CA ASP A 359 28.34 -1.01 -11.02
C ASP A 359 27.02 -0.27 -10.77
N ILE A 360 25.93 -1.03 -10.51
CA ILE A 360 24.63 -0.47 -10.16
C ILE A 360 24.72 0.27 -8.82
N VAL A 361 25.34 -0.35 -7.81
CA VAL A 361 25.56 0.25 -6.47
C VAL A 361 26.32 1.57 -6.59
N ALA A 362 27.42 1.60 -7.35
CA ALA A 362 28.20 2.81 -7.55
C ALA A 362 27.40 3.95 -8.20
N ARG A 363 26.52 3.63 -9.15
CA ARG A 363 25.64 4.61 -9.80
C ARG A 363 24.51 5.09 -8.88
N VAL A 364 23.93 4.19 -8.09
CA VAL A 364 22.96 4.56 -7.06
C VAL A 364 23.60 5.52 -6.06
N ASP A 365 24.81 5.22 -5.57
CA ASP A 365 25.54 6.09 -4.64
C ASP A 365 25.82 7.47 -5.22
N ALA A 366 26.25 7.52 -6.46
CA ALA A 366 26.49 8.79 -7.15
C ALA A 366 25.20 9.61 -7.32
N ALA A 367 24.08 8.95 -7.64
CA ALA A 367 22.77 9.61 -7.76
C ALA A 367 22.28 10.13 -6.41
N LEU A 368 22.38 9.34 -5.35
CA LEU A 368 21.98 9.75 -3.99
C LEU A 368 22.84 10.90 -3.47
N ALA A 369 24.15 10.87 -3.72
CA ALA A 369 25.05 11.98 -3.39
C ALA A 369 24.67 13.28 -4.10
N ARG A 370 24.14 13.20 -5.33
CA ARG A 370 23.61 14.37 -6.05
C ARG A 370 22.33 14.88 -5.40
N TYR A 371 21.36 14.03 -5.05
CA TYR A 371 20.16 14.46 -4.33
C TYR A 371 20.49 15.12 -2.99
N ALA A 372 21.53 14.66 -2.30
CA ALA A 372 21.96 15.22 -1.02
C ALA A 372 22.67 16.60 -1.14
N ARG A 373 23.16 16.97 -2.33
CA ARG A 373 23.94 18.20 -2.56
C ARG A 373 23.27 19.20 -3.48
N GLU A 374 22.59 18.71 -4.52
CA GLU A 374 21.97 19.53 -5.55
C GLU A 374 20.46 19.62 -5.34
N THR A 375 19.90 20.79 -5.58
CA THR A 375 18.46 20.96 -5.58
C THR A 375 17.84 20.35 -6.85
N VAL A 376 16.61 19.84 -6.71
CA VAL A 376 15.80 19.44 -7.85
C VAL A 376 15.18 20.68 -8.51
N THR A 377 14.91 20.60 -9.81
CA THR A 377 14.25 21.70 -10.50
C THR A 377 12.78 21.82 -10.14
N PRO A 378 12.18 23.01 -10.23
CA PRO A 378 10.73 23.18 -10.01
C PRO A 378 9.87 22.23 -10.88
N ALA A 379 10.26 22.01 -12.13
CA ALA A 379 9.53 21.13 -13.04
C ALA A 379 9.57 19.65 -12.63
N GLU A 380 10.70 19.16 -12.13
CA GLU A 380 10.82 17.81 -11.57
C GLU A 380 9.96 17.65 -10.33
N LEU A 381 10.04 18.62 -9.42
CA LEU A 381 9.25 18.63 -8.18
C LEU A 381 7.74 18.62 -8.46
N ASP A 382 7.28 19.48 -9.36
CA ASP A 382 5.87 19.53 -9.77
C ASP A 382 5.41 18.23 -10.45
N THR A 383 6.29 17.58 -11.20
CA THR A 383 5.96 16.28 -11.82
C THR A 383 5.81 15.19 -10.77
N ALA A 384 6.72 15.11 -9.79
CA ALA A 384 6.64 14.14 -8.70
C ALA A 384 5.35 14.32 -7.86
N ARG A 385 5.01 15.58 -7.51
CA ARG A 385 3.77 15.90 -6.77
C ARG A 385 2.50 15.49 -7.55
N ARG A 386 2.45 15.79 -8.87
CA ARG A 386 1.33 15.36 -9.71
C ARG A 386 1.19 13.85 -9.80
N GLN A 387 2.29 13.12 -9.85
CA GLN A 387 2.28 11.65 -9.85
C GLN A 387 1.73 11.09 -8.54
N LEU A 388 2.22 11.58 -7.38
CA LEU A 388 1.71 11.18 -6.08
C LEU A 388 0.21 11.44 -5.96
N ARG A 389 -0.23 12.64 -6.33
CA ARG A 389 -1.65 13.02 -6.34
C ARG A 389 -2.46 12.10 -7.25
N ALA A 390 -1.97 11.83 -8.46
CA ALA A 390 -2.67 10.98 -9.42
C ALA A 390 -2.80 9.53 -8.91
N ASP A 391 -1.74 8.97 -8.32
CA ASP A 391 -1.75 7.63 -7.77
C ASP A 391 -2.68 7.51 -6.58
N PHE A 392 -2.69 8.50 -5.70
CA PHE A 392 -3.60 8.55 -4.57
C PHE A 392 -5.08 8.63 -5.02
N VAL A 393 -5.40 9.53 -5.94
CA VAL A 393 -6.77 9.69 -6.49
C VAL A 393 -7.23 8.43 -7.24
N LYS A 394 -6.33 7.72 -7.92
CA LYS A 394 -6.64 6.42 -8.53
C LYS A 394 -7.13 5.39 -7.50
N GLY A 395 -6.56 5.37 -6.30
CA GLY A 395 -6.99 4.51 -5.20
C GLY A 395 -8.42 4.79 -4.71
N LEU A 396 -8.96 5.98 -4.97
CA LEU A 396 -10.30 6.41 -4.55
C LEU A 396 -11.38 6.27 -5.64
N LYS A 397 -11.07 5.65 -6.79
CA LYS A 397 -12.02 5.55 -7.91
C LYS A 397 -13.21 4.62 -7.65
N THR A 398 -13.04 3.63 -6.80
CA THR A 398 -14.09 2.65 -6.50
C THR A 398 -14.61 2.85 -5.08
N VAL A 399 -15.83 2.40 -4.84
CA VAL A 399 -16.43 2.37 -3.48
C VAL A 399 -15.52 1.58 -2.53
N SER A 400 -15.03 0.41 -2.95
CA SER A 400 -14.09 -0.42 -2.19
C SER A 400 -12.76 0.29 -1.92
N GLY A 401 -12.20 0.99 -2.92
CA GLY A 401 -10.97 1.77 -2.73
C GLY A 401 -11.14 2.90 -1.71
N LYS A 402 -12.28 3.59 -1.71
CA LYS A 402 -12.61 4.62 -0.70
C LYS A 402 -12.72 4.00 0.69
N ALA A 403 -13.44 2.89 0.85
CA ALA A 403 -13.58 2.18 2.12
C ALA A 403 -12.22 1.72 2.65
N ASN A 404 -11.37 1.15 1.78
CA ASN A 404 -10.04 0.71 2.13
C ASN A 404 -9.16 1.86 2.63
N GLN A 405 -9.11 2.97 1.89
CA GLN A 405 -8.30 4.13 2.28
C GLN A 405 -8.78 4.72 3.62
N LEU A 406 -10.08 4.89 3.80
CA LEU A 406 -10.63 5.40 5.05
C LEU A 406 -10.23 4.54 6.26
N GLY A 407 -10.38 3.21 6.16
CA GLY A 407 -10.01 2.30 7.23
C GLY A 407 -8.51 2.21 7.45
N PHE A 408 -7.73 2.20 6.38
CA PHE A 408 -6.26 2.23 6.47
C PHE A 408 -5.77 3.47 7.22
N PHE A 409 -6.25 4.65 6.86
CA PHE A 409 -5.87 5.90 7.54
C PHE A 409 -6.36 5.93 8.99
N GLU A 410 -7.57 5.43 9.28
CA GLU A 410 -8.07 5.31 10.66
C GLU A 410 -7.19 4.38 11.53
N VAL A 411 -6.63 3.31 10.94
CA VAL A 411 -5.79 2.36 11.69
C VAL A 411 -4.34 2.82 11.77
N VAL A 412 -3.71 3.16 10.64
CA VAL A 412 -2.26 3.44 10.57
C VAL A 412 -1.92 4.86 11.00
N PHE A 413 -2.75 5.84 10.63
CA PHE A 413 -2.55 7.24 11.02
C PHE A 413 -3.30 7.60 12.30
N GLY A 414 -4.20 6.73 12.79
CA GLY A 414 -5.04 6.99 13.96
C GLY A 414 -6.26 7.89 13.69
N ASP A 415 -6.38 8.42 12.47
CA ASP A 415 -7.47 9.30 12.06
C ASP A 415 -7.61 9.29 10.54
N HIS A 416 -8.78 8.88 10.03
CA HIS A 416 -9.06 8.89 8.59
C HIS A 416 -8.98 10.28 7.97
N ARG A 417 -9.15 11.36 8.74
CA ARG A 417 -9.05 12.76 8.27
C ARG A 417 -7.64 13.13 7.84
N ALA A 418 -6.60 12.42 8.29
CA ALA A 418 -5.23 12.60 7.82
C ALA A 418 -5.09 12.42 6.31
N MET A 419 -6.01 11.65 5.71
CA MET A 419 -6.07 11.42 4.25
C MET A 419 -6.25 12.74 3.46
N SER A 420 -7.09 13.64 3.93
CA SER A 420 -7.34 14.92 3.22
C SER A 420 -6.14 15.87 3.28
N GLY A 421 -5.36 15.85 4.36
CA GLY A 421 -4.16 16.68 4.50
C GLY A 421 -2.93 16.19 3.73
N LEU A 422 -2.94 14.95 3.26
CA LEU A 422 -1.78 14.33 2.60
C LEU A 422 -1.39 15.03 1.28
N LEU A 423 -2.39 15.42 0.49
CA LEU A 423 -2.16 16.14 -0.77
C LEU A 423 -1.50 17.50 -0.52
N GLU A 424 -1.94 18.22 0.51
CA GLU A 424 -1.35 19.49 0.90
C GLU A 424 0.08 19.34 1.42
N GLN A 425 0.35 18.27 2.17
CA GLN A 425 1.70 17.95 2.63
C GLN A 425 2.65 17.71 1.44
N TRP A 426 2.25 16.94 0.43
CA TRP A 426 3.08 16.74 -0.77
C TRP A 426 3.28 18.05 -1.55
N ASP A 427 2.26 18.89 -1.66
CA ASP A 427 2.35 20.17 -2.36
C ASP A 427 3.27 21.17 -1.62
N ALA A 428 3.38 21.07 -0.31
CA ALA A 428 4.24 21.92 0.52
C ALA A 428 5.72 21.51 0.47
N VAL A 429 6.06 20.29 0.03
CA VAL A 429 7.47 19.81 -0.01
C VAL A 429 8.32 20.71 -0.88
N THR A 430 9.43 21.20 -0.37
CA THR A 430 10.39 22.05 -1.10
C THR A 430 11.55 21.24 -1.67
N ALA A 431 12.31 21.84 -2.60
CA ALA A 431 13.54 21.23 -3.10
C ALA A 431 14.61 21.06 -2.00
N ASP A 432 14.60 21.95 -1.01
CA ASP A 432 15.49 21.86 0.16
C ASP A 432 15.08 20.72 1.10
N ASP A 433 13.79 20.44 1.25
CA ASP A 433 13.32 19.28 2.01
C ASP A 433 13.78 17.98 1.36
N VAL A 434 13.65 17.86 0.03
CA VAL A 434 14.13 16.70 -0.72
C VAL A 434 15.64 16.50 -0.50
N ARG A 435 16.42 17.58 -0.59
CA ARG A 435 17.88 17.53 -0.36
C ARG A 435 18.19 17.09 1.08
N ARG A 436 17.51 17.65 2.05
CA ARG A 436 17.68 17.36 3.48
C ARG A 436 17.39 15.88 3.78
N VAL A 437 16.23 15.36 3.35
CA VAL A 437 15.88 13.95 3.63
C VAL A 437 16.81 12.98 2.90
N ALA A 438 17.24 13.26 1.68
CA ALA A 438 18.22 12.45 0.98
C ALA A 438 19.56 12.38 1.76
N ALA A 439 20.04 13.51 2.27
CA ALA A 439 21.27 13.59 3.07
C ALA A 439 21.12 12.91 4.45
N THR A 440 19.92 12.94 5.03
CA THR A 440 19.65 12.37 6.36
C THR A 440 19.52 10.85 6.32
N TYR A 441 18.71 10.33 5.42
CA TYR A 441 18.28 8.93 5.45
C TYR A 441 19.02 8.03 4.48
N LEU A 442 19.42 8.50 3.28
CA LEU A 442 19.93 7.63 2.21
C LEU A 442 21.46 7.58 2.17
N ARG A 443 22.09 7.37 3.31
CA ARG A 443 23.55 7.29 3.43
C ARG A 443 24.06 5.87 3.21
N PRO A 444 25.16 5.66 2.46
CA PRO A 444 25.74 4.34 2.23
C PRO A 444 26.04 3.56 3.52
N ALA A 445 26.53 4.23 4.56
CA ALA A 445 26.85 3.60 5.85
C ALA A 445 25.62 3.10 6.63
N GLN A 446 24.41 3.51 6.26
CA GLN A 446 23.17 3.19 6.98
C GLN A 446 22.23 2.28 6.19
N ARG A 447 22.73 1.63 5.14
CA ARG A 447 21.93 0.74 4.31
C ARG A 447 22.18 -0.72 4.57
N THR A 448 21.20 -1.52 4.23
CA THR A 448 21.31 -2.96 4.07
C THR A 448 21.16 -3.32 2.60
N LEU A 449 22.13 -4.03 2.04
CA LEU A 449 22.15 -4.50 0.66
C LEU A 449 21.83 -5.99 0.64
N VAL A 450 20.89 -6.40 -0.19
CA VAL A 450 20.67 -7.80 -0.55
C VAL A 450 20.96 -7.96 -2.02
N VAL A 451 21.95 -8.79 -2.31
CA VAL A 451 22.43 -9.06 -3.68
C VAL A 451 22.01 -10.45 -4.08
N LEU A 452 21.28 -10.59 -5.16
CA LEU A 452 21.00 -11.87 -5.79
C LEU A 452 22.21 -12.27 -6.66
N ASP A 453 22.84 -13.36 -6.27
CA ASP A 453 23.87 -14.08 -7.03
C ASP A 453 23.18 -15.27 -7.75
N PRO A 454 22.85 -15.13 -9.05
CA PRO A 454 22.04 -16.11 -9.74
C PRO A 454 22.81 -17.42 -9.92
N GLN A 455 22.18 -18.52 -9.54
CA GLN A 455 22.70 -19.87 -9.74
C GLN A 455 22.08 -20.50 -11.01
N PRO A 456 22.85 -21.15 -11.85
CA PRO A 456 22.30 -21.87 -13.01
C PRO A 456 21.34 -22.96 -12.58
N ALA A 457 20.47 -23.38 -13.50
CA ALA A 457 19.67 -24.58 -13.28
C ALA A 457 20.58 -25.79 -13.12
N ALA A 458 20.30 -26.64 -12.12
CA ALA A 458 21.03 -27.90 -12.01
C ALA A 458 20.88 -28.71 -13.33
N PRO A 459 21.96 -29.32 -13.85
CA PRO A 459 21.85 -30.13 -15.03
C PRO A 459 20.79 -31.21 -14.84
N GLY A 460 19.75 -31.24 -15.71
CA GLY A 460 18.67 -32.24 -15.67
C GLY A 460 17.38 -31.83 -14.95
N ALA A 461 17.26 -30.64 -14.37
CA ALA A 461 16.00 -30.18 -13.85
C ALA A 461 15.09 -29.67 -14.99
N THR A 462 14.08 -30.46 -15.36
CA THR A 462 13.00 -30.02 -16.25
C THR A 462 12.27 -28.83 -15.60
N ALA A 463 12.00 -27.79 -16.40
CA ALA A 463 11.18 -26.67 -15.96
C ALA A 463 9.83 -27.19 -15.44
N PRO A 464 9.29 -26.68 -14.33
CA PRO A 464 7.93 -27.01 -13.94
C PRO A 464 6.99 -26.62 -15.09
N ALA A 465 6.07 -27.52 -15.44
CA ALA A 465 5.07 -27.27 -16.46
C ALA A 465 4.27 -26.02 -16.07
N ASP A 466 4.12 -25.11 -17.02
CA ASP A 466 3.32 -23.89 -16.88
C ASP A 466 1.86 -24.31 -16.55
N PRO A 467 1.27 -23.92 -15.40
CA PRO A 467 -0.11 -24.27 -15.05
C PRO A 467 -1.16 -23.49 -15.85
N ALA A 468 -0.76 -22.65 -16.81
CA ALA A 468 -1.65 -21.83 -17.64
C ALA A 468 -2.05 -22.53 -18.96
N GLY A 469 -2.51 -23.78 -18.89
CA GLY A 469 -3.04 -24.52 -20.03
C GLY A 469 -4.34 -25.25 -19.71
N GLY A 470 -5.41 -24.52 -19.37
CA GLY A 470 -6.72 -25.14 -19.12
C GLY A 470 -7.83 -24.12 -18.90
N ARG A 471 -8.38 -23.62 -20.02
CA ARG A 471 -9.74 -23.07 -20.30
C ARG A 471 -10.54 -22.46 -19.16
#